data_b85b130396d6d731a9dec4720d602903
#
_entry.id   b85b130396d6d731a9dec4720d602903
#
_cell.length_a   1.000
_cell.length_b   1.000
_cell.length_c   1.000
_cell.angle_alpha   90.00
_cell.angle_beta   90.00
_cell.angle_gamma   90.00
#
_symmetry.space_group_name_H-M   'P 1'
#
loop_
_entity.id
_entity.type
_entity.pdbx_description
1 polymer ?
#
loop_
_entity_poly.entity_id
_entity_poly.type
_entity_poly.pdbx_seq_one_letter_code
_entity_poly.pdbx_strand_id
1 'polypeptide(L)'
;MAITVHPPPLPPANVISRKSGSVSLSIGVRAAANFEQNKQQRQERQVEKGRRKDIRTSRPSSPLGASDEVASRLGYEIAVANLERLFWQQAATGDRPPASGEPSSRPVRVAYQGSRGSYCQEAAARAFPSSACEAFPCAHMEEAFDVLEDHSADRAVVPAENSLDGPIDRNLDLLLRHPGVRILGELVLPVNHCLLSLPGVLRSGLRRVISHPQALSHCRRSLEALGLEVDEVSSATDAARFVAENRVADTAVIGSRMAAREFGLRVQKPNFQDHHLGGNFTRFLQLGLSSGHAQASSSIGGGAAHKTTVVFTLDGGASDLFRAMWIFESRDLRVTRVDHRPNRAKPLRVVDRGDDGLRKVTYLDYVFVLDVEGSASDPVVEAALARLNEMAAFARVLGSYTCTCQGIN
;
A
#
# COMPACT_ATOMS: atom_id res chain seq x y z
N MET A 1 50.62 -41.60 -9.05
CA MET A 1 51.20 -40.25 -8.96
C MET A 1 50.17 -39.30 -8.35
N ALA A 2 50.35 -39.02 -7.07
CA ALA A 2 49.46 -38.08 -6.35
C ALA A 2 50.13 -36.70 -6.34
N ILE A 3 49.43 -35.70 -6.83
CA ILE A 3 49.91 -34.32 -6.80
C ILE A 3 49.31 -33.65 -5.57
N THR A 4 50.15 -33.39 -4.57
CA THR A 4 49.82 -32.65 -3.35
C THR A 4 49.93 -31.14 -3.64
N VAL A 5 48.83 -30.40 -3.56
CA VAL A 5 48.79 -28.96 -3.68
C VAL A 5 48.74 -28.35 -2.29
N HIS A 6 49.79 -27.63 -1.89
CA HIS A 6 49.85 -26.87 -0.65
C HIS A 6 49.17 -25.50 -0.81
N PRO A 7 48.41 -25.02 0.18
CA PRO A 7 47.89 -23.65 0.17
C PRO A 7 48.98 -22.61 0.52
N PRO A 8 48.85 -21.37 0.05
CA PRO A 8 49.81 -20.30 0.34
C PRO A 8 49.67 -19.76 1.78
N PRO A 9 50.73 -19.19 2.38
CA PRO A 9 50.75 -18.70 3.77
C PRO A 9 50.00 -17.39 3.90
N LEU A 10 49.38 -17.19 5.09
CA LEU A 10 48.69 -15.97 5.51
C LEU A 10 49.67 -14.86 5.87
N PRO A 11 49.35 -13.59 5.60
CA PRO A 11 50.21 -12.45 5.99
C PRO A 11 50.07 -12.15 7.49
N PRO A 12 51.08 -11.50 8.13
CA PRO A 12 51.15 -11.27 9.56
C PRO A 12 50.17 -10.19 10.05
N ALA A 13 49.67 -10.35 11.26
CA ALA A 13 48.79 -9.42 11.95
C ALA A 13 49.53 -8.13 12.33
N ASN A 14 49.00 -6.98 11.87
CA ASN A 14 49.46 -5.67 12.32
C ASN A 14 48.66 -5.19 13.54
N VAL A 15 49.36 -4.94 14.62
CA VAL A 15 48.88 -4.29 15.83
C VAL A 15 48.55 -2.83 15.54
N ILE A 16 47.33 -2.40 15.73
CA ILE A 16 46.91 -1.01 15.59
C ILE A 16 46.75 -0.37 16.98
N SER A 17 47.66 0.55 17.26
CA SER A 17 47.60 1.50 18.37
C SER A 17 46.45 2.49 18.20
N ARG A 18 45.65 2.68 19.29
CA ARG A 18 44.59 3.69 19.36
C ARG A 18 45.19 5.10 19.41
N LYS A 19 44.84 5.96 18.44
CA LYS A 19 44.84 7.42 18.60
C LYS A 19 43.50 7.97 18.21
N SER A 20 42.88 8.70 19.14
CA SER A 20 41.66 9.49 18.98
C SER A 20 41.90 10.68 18.06
N GLY A 21 40.98 10.92 17.10
CA GLY A 21 41.07 12.11 16.21
C GLY A 21 39.95 12.07 15.16
N SER A 22 38.91 12.89 15.38
CA SER A 22 37.93 13.48 14.43
C SER A 22 37.75 12.82 13.06
N VAL A 23 36.63 12.08 12.90
CA VAL A 23 36.11 11.63 11.59
C VAL A 23 34.79 12.34 11.35
N SER A 24 34.81 13.46 10.65
CA SER A 24 33.58 14.14 10.21
C SER A 24 33.79 14.99 8.95
N LEU A 25 34.40 14.43 7.88
CA LEU A 25 34.48 15.17 6.58
C LEU A 25 34.75 14.31 5.33
N SER A 26 34.74 12.97 5.41
CA SER A 26 35.08 12.13 4.25
C SER A 26 33.94 11.35 3.62
N ILE A 27 32.73 11.42 4.14
CA ILE A 27 31.56 10.67 3.60
C ILE A 27 30.86 11.45 2.47
N GLY A 28 30.89 12.79 2.51
CA GLY A 28 30.24 13.63 1.49
C GLY A 28 30.91 13.58 0.10
N VAL A 29 32.22 13.42 0.04
CA VAL A 29 32.96 13.47 -1.24
C VAL A 29 32.86 12.17 -2.04
N ARG A 30 32.70 11.02 -1.40
CA ARG A 30 32.53 9.73 -2.10
C ARG A 30 31.13 9.54 -2.66
N ALA A 31 30.11 10.11 -2.04
CA ALA A 31 28.75 10.06 -2.55
C ALA A 31 28.56 10.94 -3.80
N ALA A 32 29.21 12.10 -3.86
CA ALA A 32 29.18 12.99 -5.02
C ALA A 32 29.90 12.37 -6.23
N ALA A 33 31.04 11.72 -6.04
CA ALA A 33 31.78 11.07 -7.13
C ALA A 33 31.03 9.89 -7.77
N ASN A 34 30.32 9.09 -6.97
CA ASN A 34 29.49 8.00 -7.47
C ASN A 34 28.22 8.50 -8.19
N PHE A 35 27.70 9.66 -7.84
CA PHE A 35 26.56 10.27 -8.50
C PHE A 35 26.92 10.79 -9.90
N GLU A 36 28.09 11.44 -10.06
CA GLU A 36 28.59 11.93 -11.36
C GLU A 36 28.92 10.78 -12.33
N GLN A 37 29.54 9.69 -11.87
CA GLN A 37 29.79 8.50 -12.71
C GLN A 37 28.50 7.82 -13.19
N ASN A 38 27.50 7.73 -12.35
CA ASN A 38 26.19 7.18 -12.76
C ASN A 38 25.43 8.09 -13.75
N LYS A 39 25.65 9.40 -13.69
CA LYS A 39 25.06 10.36 -14.62
C LYS A 39 25.69 10.25 -16.02
N GLN A 40 27.00 10.11 -16.11
CA GLN A 40 27.71 9.90 -17.38
C GLN A 40 27.34 8.57 -18.05
N GLN A 41 27.29 7.47 -17.31
CA GLN A 41 26.84 6.16 -17.86
C GLN A 41 25.40 6.15 -18.36
N ARG A 42 24.51 6.97 -17.77
CA ARG A 42 23.13 7.13 -18.26
C ARG A 42 23.04 7.95 -19.54
N GLN A 43 23.90 8.97 -19.73
CA GLN A 43 23.95 9.75 -20.94
C GLN A 43 24.50 8.93 -22.13
N GLU A 44 25.53 8.14 -21.94
CA GLU A 44 26.09 7.26 -22.97
C GLU A 44 25.09 6.20 -23.45
N ARG A 45 24.30 5.61 -22.53
CA ARG A 45 23.21 4.66 -22.91
C ARG A 45 22.03 5.30 -23.65
N GLN A 46 21.80 6.59 -23.49
CA GLN A 46 20.77 7.31 -24.25
C GLN A 46 21.21 7.65 -25.67
N VAL A 47 22.48 7.98 -25.88
CA VAL A 47 23.04 8.25 -27.20
C VAL A 47 23.10 6.97 -28.05
N GLU A 48 23.37 5.82 -27.45
CA GLU A 48 23.42 4.53 -28.14
C GLU A 48 22.03 3.99 -28.55
N LYS A 49 20.96 4.34 -27.80
CA LYS A 49 19.57 4.01 -28.16
C LYS A 49 19.00 4.90 -29.29
N GLY A 50 19.53 6.10 -29.48
CA GLY A 50 19.09 7.01 -30.54
C GLY A 50 19.55 6.60 -31.95
N ARG A 51 20.63 5.80 -32.03
CA ARG A 51 21.27 5.45 -33.34
C ARG A 51 20.73 4.20 -34.03
N ARG A 52 19.75 3.51 -33.44
CA ARG A 52 19.16 2.24 -33.99
C ARG A 52 17.74 2.36 -34.52
N LYS A 53 17.18 3.54 -34.72
CA LYS A 53 15.80 3.72 -35.20
C LYS A 53 15.68 4.55 -36.48
N ASP A 54 16.42 4.18 -37.51
CA ASP A 54 16.10 4.60 -38.86
C ASP A 54 16.33 3.42 -39.79
N ILE A 55 15.27 2.68 -40.11
CA ILE A 55 15.03 1.98 -41.38
C ILE A 55 13.64 1.28 -41.33
N ARG A 56 12.70 1.79 -42.16
CA ARG A 56 11.52 1.14 -42.79
C ARG A 56 10.37 0.73 -41.85
N THR A 57 9.11 0.98 -42.19
CA THR A 57 8.35 1.02 -43.47
C THR A 57 7.01 1.73 -43.27
N SER A 58 6.61 2.50 -44.24
CA SER A 58 5.31 3.16 -44.38
C SER A 58 4.15 2.18 -44.62
N ARG A 59 3.08 2.28 -43.82
CA ARG A 59 1.70 1.93 -44.22
C ARG A 59 0.73 2.92 -43.59
N PRO A 60 -0.27 3.42 -44.26
CA PRO A 60 -1.20 4.39 -43.73
C PRO A 60 -2.27 3.68 -42.91
N SER A 61 -2.41 4.05 -41.63
CA SER A 61 -3.54 3.69 -40.78
C SER A 61 -4.50 4.88 -40.69
N SER A 62 -5.76 4.61 -40.96
CA SER A 62 -6.90 5.52 -40.92
C SER A 62 -7.11 6.14 -39.52
N PRO A 63 -7.65 7.37 -39.42
CA PRO A 63 -7.90 8.04 -38.16
C PRO A 63 -9.28 7.63 -37.60
N LEU A 64 -9.35 6.54 -36.85
CA LEU A 64 -10.58 6.08 -36.20
C LEU A 64 -10.36 5.72 -34.69
N GLY A 65 -9.38 6.33 -34.03
CA GLY A 65 -9.08 6.02 -32.63
C GLY A 65 -9.31 7.16 -31.63
N ALA A 66 -9.40 8.40 -32.07
CA ALA A 66 -9.44 9.55 -31.17
C ALA A 66 -10.82 9.82 -30.53
N SER A 67 -11.91 9.42 -31.19
CA SER A 67 -13.27 9.64 -30.67
C SER A 67 -13.68 8.65 -29.57
N ASP A 68 -13.24 7.40 -29.69
CA ASP A 68 -13.59 6.37 -28.69
C ASP A 68 -12.82 6.53 -27.39
N GLU A 69 -11.56 6.99 -27.47
CA GLU A 69 -10.75 7.27 -26.27
C GLU A 69 -11.26 8.49 -25.51
N VAL A 70 -11.72 9.53 -26.21
CA VAL A 70 -12.35 10.71 -25.60
C VAL A 70 -13.71 10.35 -25.01
N ALA A 71 -14.51 9.52 -25.68
CA ALA A 71 -15.81 9.08 -25.18
C ALA A 71 -15.67 8.18 -23.93
N SER A 72 -14.72 7.26 -23.93
CA SER A 72 -14.41 6.41 -22.75
C SER A 72 -13.92 7.24 -21.57
N ARG A 73 -13.08 8.23 -21.82
CA ARG A 73 -12.56 9.14 -20.80
C ARG A 73 -13.65 10.02 -20.20
N LEU A 74 -14.53 10.58 -21.04
CA LEU A 74 -15.66 11.39 -20.60
C LEU A 74 -16.67 10.55 -19.81
N GLY A 75 -16.92 9.31 -20.24
CA GLY A 75 -17.78 8.35 -19.53
C GLY A 75 -17.24 8.01 -18.15
N TYR A 76 -15.93 7.78 -18.02
CA TYR A 76 -15.28 7.51 -16.73
C TYR A 76 -15.33 8.72 -15.78
N GLU A 77 -15.02 9.93 -16.29
CA GLU A 77 -15.09 11.16 -15.48
C GLU A 77 -16.52 11.47 -15.01
N ILE A 78 -17.52 11.21 -15.83
CA ILE A 78 -18.95 11.34 -15.46
C ILE A 78 -19.34 10.28 -14.45
N ALA A 79 -18.90 9.04 -14.58
CA ALA A 79 -19.18 7.97 -13.63
C ALA A 79 -18.57 8.25 -12.25
N VAL A 80 -17.31 8.68 -12.21
CA VAL A 80 -16.63 9.07 -10.95
C VAL A 80 -17.32 10.28 -10.30
N ALA A 81 -17.67 11.30 -11.08
CA ALA A 81 -18.38 12.49 -10.58
C ALA A 81 -19.78 12.16 -10.07
N ASN A 82 -20.49 11.22 -10.72
CA ASN A 82 -21.80 10.77 -10.28
C ASN A 82 -21.72 9.90 -9.00
N LEU A 83 -20.72 9.02 -8.88
CA LEU A 83 -20.46 8.26 -7.66
C LEU A 83 -20.09 9.17 -6.49
N GLU A 84 -19.26 10.17 -6.72
CA GLU A 84 -18.94 11.19 -5.71
C GLU A 84 -20.20 11.97 -5.31
N ARG A 85 -21.04 12.36 -6.27
CA ARG A 85 -22.29 13.09 -5.99
C ARG A 85 -23.27 12.26 -5.22
N LEU A 86 -23.44 10.98 -5.55
CA LEU A 86 -24.31 10.05 -4.82
C LEU A 86 -23.81 9.81 -3.39
N PHE A 87 -22.50 9.64 -3.22
CA PHE A 87 -21.88 9.51 -1.90
C PHE A 87 -22.13 10.73 -1.01
N TRP A 88 -21.96 11.94 -1.55
CA TRP A 88 -22.19 13.18 -0.79
C TRP A 88 -23.66 13.52 -0.63
N GLN A 89 -24.54 13.10 -1.55
CA GLN A 89 -25.99 13.22 -1.38
C GLN A 89 -26.50 12.28 -0.28
N GLN A 90 -25.99 11.05 -0.20
CA GLN A 90 -26.33 10.15 0.91
C GLN A 90 -25.82 10.66 2.26
N ALA A 91 -24.66 11.28 2.29
CA ALA A 91 -24.15 11.91 3.51
C ALA A 91 -24.91 13.19 3.92
N ALA A 92 -25.56 13.88 2.96
CA ALA A 92 -26.31 15.10 3.18
C ALA A 92 -27.81 14.88 3.46
N THR A 93 -28.38 13.73 3.10
CA THR A 93 -29.81 13.38 3.32
C THR A 93 -30.06 12.61 4.61
N GLY A 94 -29.28 12.88 5.64
CA GLY A 94 -29.43 12.31 6.99
C GLY A 94 -30.70 12.74 7.75
N ASP A 95 -31.73 13.27 7.08
CA ASP A 95 -33.05 13.53 7.66
C ASP A 95 -34.02 12.34 7.42
N ARG A 96 -33.82 11.28 8.21
CA ARG A 96 -34.90 10.32 8.47
C ARG A 96 -35.31 10.45 9.94
N PRO A 97 -36.57 10.73 10.24
CA PRO A 97 -37.02 10.86 11.62
C PRO A 97 -36.72 9.57 12.38
N PRO A 98 -36.35 9.61 13.67
CA PRO A 98 -36.04 8.43 14.44
C PRO A 98 -37.27 7.54 14.60
N ALA A 99 -37.17 6.33 14.07
CA ALA A 99 -38.05 5.26 14.49
C ALA A 99 -37.79 5.01 15.99
N SER A 100 -38.79 5.23 16.79
CA SER A 100 -38.83 5.01 18.24
C SER A 100 -38.41 3.58 18.58
N GLY A 101 -37.27 3.43 19.19
CA GLY A 101 -36.72 2.15 19.64
C GLY A 101 -35.24 2.28 19.93
N GLU A 102 -34.87 2.70 21.14
CA GLU A 102 -33.47 2.78 21.57
C GLU A 102 -32.77 1.43 21.53
N PRO A 103 -31.49 1.46 21.10
CA PRO A 103 -30.43 1.30 22.07
C PRO A 103 -29.42 2.46 21.96
N SER A 104 -29.07 3.06 23.08
CA SER A 104 -27.99 4.05 23.19
C SER A 104 -26.65 3.37 22.88
N SER A 105 -26.34 3.14 21.61
CA SER A 105 -25.04 2.67 21.20
C SER A 105 -24.14 3.91 21.01
N ARG A 106 -23.09 3.98 21.81
CA ARG A 106 -22.01 4.95 21.57
C ARG A 106 -21.57 4.87 20.10
N PRO A 107 -21.11 5.98 19.49
CA PRO A 107 -20.61 5.95 18.12
C PRO A 107 -19.43 4.97 17.99
N VAL A 108 -19.40 4.24 16.86
CA VAL A 108 -18.27 3.34 16.55
C VAL A 108 -17.01 4.19 16.35
N ARG A 109 -15.98 3.95 17.15
CA ARG A 109 -14.71 4.68 17.07
C ARG A 109 -13.79 3.98 16.10
N VAL A 110 -13.35 4.73 15.07
CA VAL A 110 -12.52 4.20 13.97
C VAL A 110 -11.19 4.94 13.91
N ALA A 111 -10.11 4.21 14.21
CA ALA A 111 -8.75 4.75 14.11
C ALA A 111 -8.25 4.72 12.66
N TYR A 112 -7.48 5.73 12.26
CA TYR A 112 -6.76 5.75 10.99
C TYR A 112 -5.43 6.50 11.14
N GLN A 113 -4.41 6.12 10.34
CA GLN A 113 -3.12 6.80 10.37
C GLN A 113 -3.16 8.14 9.65
N GLY A 114 -2.44 9.12 10.19
CA GLY A 114 -2.15 10.41 9.58
C GLY A 114 -3.03 11.53 10.08
N SER A 115 -3.15 12.59 9.30
CA SER A 115 -3.89 13.80 9.64
C SER A 115 -5.26 13.83 8.94
N ARG A 116 -6.14 14.74 9.37
CA ARG A 116 -7.39 15.06 8.66
C ARG A 116 -7.07 15.51 7.23
N GLY A 117 -7.88 15.09 6.25
CA GLY A 117 -7.64 15.30 4.83
C GLY A 117 -6.82 14.20 4.13
N SER A 118 -6.34 13.18 4.87
CA SER A 118 -5.59 12.06 4.30
C SER A 118 -6.48 11.06 3.57
N TYR A 119 -5.89 10.22 2.69
CA TYR A 119 -6.57 9.09 2.08
C TYR A 119 -7.01 8.05 3.10
N CYS A 120 -6.31 7.93 4.24
CA CYS A 120 -6.73 7.05 5.32
C CYS A 120 -8.04 7.54 5.98
N GLN A 121 -8.22 8.85 6.15
CA GLN A 121 -9.50 9.41 6.60
C GLN A 121 -10.61 9.14 5.58
N GLU A 122 -10.35 9.33 4.29
CA GLU A 122 -11.30 9.04 3.23
C GLU A 122 -11.70 7.56 3.22
N ALA A 123 -10.73 6.67 3.39
CA ALA A 123 -10.97 5.23 3.51
C ALA A 123 -11.82 4.90 4.74
N ALA A 124 -11.55 5.50 5.91
CA ALA A 124 -12.33 5.32 7.11
C ALA A 124 -13.78 5.80 6.93
N ALA A 125 -13.99 6.97 6.31
CA ALA A 125 -15.32 7.51 6.02
C ALA A 125 -16.12 6.64 5.03
N ARG A 126 -15.45 5.99 4.06
CA ARG A 126 -16.09 5.08 3.11
C ARG A 126 -16.37 3.70 3.71
N ALA A 127 -15.46 3.21 4.56
CA ALA A 127 -15.63 1.93 5.24
C ALA A 127 -16.79 1.97 6.24
N PHE A 128 -17.02 3.12 6.88
CA PHE A 128 -18.01 3.33 7.92
C PHE A 128 -18.85 4.58 7.64
N PRO A 129 -19.77 4.54 6.67
CA PRO A 129 -20.49 5.74 6.19
C PRO A 129 -21.62 6.21 7.13
N SER A 130 -21.66 5.74 8.37
CA SER A 130 -22.71 6.09 9.33
C SER A 130 -22.40 7.36 10.11
N SER A 131 -23.42 8.19 10.38
CA SER A 131 -23.33 9.30 11.33
C SER A 131 -23.04 8.84 12.77
N ALA A 132 -23.23 7.55 13.05
CA ALA A 132 -22.84 6.92 14.32
C ALA A 132 -21.37 6.45 14.35
N CYS A 133 -20.51 6.94 13.44
CA CYS A 133 -19.10 6.64 13.39
C CYS A 133 -18.26 7.88 13.73
N GLU A 134 -17.33 7.73 14.63
CA GLU A 134 -16.32 8.75 14.98
C GLU A 134 -14.95 8.28 14.51
N ALA A 135 -14.47 8.85 13.38
CA ALA A 135 -13.14 8.56 12.87
C ALA A 135 -12.12 9.55 13.46
N PHE A 136 -11.00 9.03 14.00
CA PHE A 136 -9.94 9.85 14.60
C PHE A 136 -8.55 9.47 14.10
N PRO A 137 -7.64 10.46 13.95
CA PRO A 137 -6.30 10.25 13.47
C PRO A 137 -5.37 9.70 14.54
N CYS A 138 -4.47 8.80 14.13
CA CYS A 138 -3.32 8.33 14.88
C CYS A 138 -2.04 8.85 14.22
N ALA A 139 -1.07 9.33 15.00
CA ALA A 139 0.17 9.88 14.46
C ALA A 139 1.01 8.80 13.75
N HIS A 140 1.03 7.61 14.31
CA HIS A 140 1.75 6.45 13.79
C HIS A 140 0.82 5.26 13.59
N MET A 141 1.20 4.34 12.69
CA MET A 141 0.38 3.16 12.42
C MET A 141 0.32 2.21 13.63
N GLU A 142 1.39 2.13 14.40
CA GLU A 142 1.45 1.36 15.65
C GLU A 142 0.36 1.77 16.62
N GLU A 143 0.14 3.07 16.77
CA GLU A 143 -0.91 3.63 17.63
C GLU A 143 -2.32 3.14 17.21
N ALA A 144 -2.56 2.96 15.89
CA ALA A 144 -3.84 2.43 15.41
C ALA A 144 -4.08 0.96 15.84
N PHE A 145 -3.01 0.18 16.07
CA PHE A 145 -3.11 -1.16 16.64
C PHE A 145 -3.24 -1.13 18.15
N ASP A 146 -2.47 -0.26 18.83
CA ASP A 146 -2.52 -0.11 20.28
C ASP A 146 -3.92 0.29 20.77
N VAL A 147 -4.57 1.28 20.11
CA VAL A 147 -5.93 1.72 20.47
C VAL A 147 -7.02 0.68 20.17
N LEU A 148 -6.74 -0.31 19.31
CA LEU A 148 -7.61 -1.48 19.17
C LEU A 148 -7.44 -2.42 20.40
N GLU A 149 -6.19 -2.72 20.80
CA GLU A 149 -5.90 -3.65 21.88
C GLU A 149 -6.33 -3.12 23.26
N ASP A 150 -6.25 -1.82 23.48
CA ASP A 150 -6.71 -1.15 24.69
C ASP A 150 -8.22 -0.81 24.67
N HIS A 151 -8.95 -1.20 23.62
CA HIS A 151 -10.38 -0.93 23.42
C HIS A 151 -10.75 0.57 23.34
N SER A 152 -9.78 1.46 23.07
CA SER A 152 -10.03 2.88 22.80
C SER A 152 -10.62 3.12 21.41
N ALA A 153 -10.44 2.17 20.48
CA ALA A 153 -11.09 2.10 19.20
C ALA A 153 -11.84 0.77 19.01
N ASP A 154 -12.96 0.81 18.30
CA ASP A 154 -13.71 -0.40 17.93
C ASP A 154 -13.17 -0.99 16.61
N ARG A 155 -12.65 -0.13 15.73
CA ARG A 155 -12.15 -0.47 14.40
C ARG A 155 -10.90 0.35 14.06
N ALA A 156 -10.10 -0.16 13.12
CA ALA A 156 -9.05 0.62 12.47
C ALA A 156 -9.10 0.41 10.95
N VAL A 157 -8.69 1.43 10.19
CA VAL A 157 -8.55 1.36 8.73
C VAL A 157 -7.09 1.57 8.37
N VAL A 158 -6.51 0.55 7.74
CA VAL A 158 -5.07 0.42 7.52
C VAL A 158 -4.79 0.16 6.04
N PRO A 159 -3.95 0.96 5.35
CA PRO A 159 -3.56 0.67 3.97
C PRO A 159 -2.68 -0.57 3.91
N ALA A 160 -2.98 -1.50 3.00
CA ALA A 160 -2.27 -2.76 2.85
C ALA A 160 -1.35 -2.80 1.63
N GLU A 161 -1.83 -2.28 0.51
CA GLU A 161 -1.08 -2.26 -0.74
C GLU A 161 -1.59 -1.16 -1.68
N ASN A 162 -0.71 -0.69 -2.56
CA ASN A 162 -1.04 0.27 -3.61
C ASN A 162 -0.72 -0.34 -4.98
N SER A 163 -1.56 -0.08 -5.98
CA SER A 163 -1.41 -0.66 -7.33
C SER A 163 -0.15 -0.19 -8.08
N LEU A 164 0.45 0.93 -7.70
CA LEU A 164 1.68 1.47 -8.31
C LEU A 164 2.93 1.16 -7.48
N ASP A 165 2.81 1.25 -6.14
CA ASP A 165 3.95 1.18 -5.24
C ASP A 165 4.13 -0.21 -4.60
N GLY A 166 3.11 -1.08 -4.73
CA GLY A 166 3.13 -2.43 -4.17
C GLY A 166 2.70 -2.53 -2.70
N PRO A 167 3.11 -3.59 -1.99
CA PRO A 167 2.67 -3.88 -0.63
C PRO A 167 3.25 -2.87 0.38
N ILE A 168 2.46 -2.59 1.42
CA ILE A 168 2.88 -1.76 2.56
C ILE A 168 3.33 -2.68 3.69
N ASP A 169 4.53 -3.19 3.54
CA ASP A 169 5.16 -4.22 4.36
C ASP A 169 5.06 -3.99 5.87
N ARG A 170 5.27 -2.74 6.30
CA ARG A 170 5.23 -2.36 7.73
C ARG A 170 3.87 -2.67 8.36
N ASN A 171 2.78 -2.44 7.62
CA ASN A 171 1.43 -2.64 8.13
C ASN A 171 1.08 -4.12 8.23
N LEU A 172 1.56 -4.93 7.28
CA LEU A 172 1.46 -6.38 7.37
C LEU A 172 2.28 -6.92 8.55
N ASP A 173 3.50 -6.43 8.75
CA ASP A 173 4.34 -6.79 9.90
C ASP A 173 3.67 -6.46 11.26
N LEU A 174 2.92 -5.33 11.34
CA LEU A 174 2.14 -4.98 12.51
C LEU A 174 1.01 -5.99 12.75
N LEU A 175 0.23 -6.31 11.71
CA LEU A 175 -0.84 -7.29 11.79
C LEU A 175 -0.34 -8.67 12.25
N LEU A 176 0.87 -9.06 11.85
CA LEU A 176 1.49 -10.31 12.29
C LEU A 176 1.90 -10.27 13.77
N ARG A 177 2.29 -9.09 14.28
CA ARG A 177 2.72 -8.90 15.68
C ARG A 177 1.55 -8.79 16.67
N HIS A 178 0.36 -8.41 16.21
CA HIS A 178 -0.83 -8.25 17.04
C HIS A 178 -1.83 -9.41 16.82
N PRO A 179 -1.65 -10.55 17.52
CA PRO A 179 -2.43 -11.78 17.26
C PRO A 179 -3.91 -11.65 17.61
N GLY A 180 -4.31 -10.70 18.44
CA GLY A 180 -5.69 -10.39 18.79
C GLY A 180 -6.44 -9.62 17.69
N VAL A 181 -5.71 -8.93 16.81
CA VAL A 181 -6.29 -8.14 15.74
C VAL A 181 -6.61 -9.00 14.52
N ARG A 182 -7.81 -8.80 13.94
CA ARG A 182 -8.34 -9.54 12.78
C ARG A 182 -8.73 -8.60 11.67
N ILE A 183 -8.65 -9.10 10.44
CA ILE A 183 -9.23 -8.45 9.26
C ILE A 183 -10.72 -8.76 9.26
N LEU A 184 -11.55 -7.71 9.30
CA LEU A 184 -13.01 -7.80 9.31
C LEU A 184 -13.62 -7.40 7.96
N GLY A 185 -12.84 -6.74 7.10
CA GLY A 185 -13.25 -6.30 5.77
C GLY A 185 -12.10 -5.66 5.01
N GLU A 186 -12.37 -5.33 3.76
CA GLU A 186 -11.45 -4.57 2.91
C GLU A 186 -12.21 -3.56 2.06
N LEU A 187 -11.52 -2.54 1.59
CA LEU A 187 -12.01 -1.66 0.54
C LEU A 187 -10.85 -1.25 -0.37
N VAL A 188 -11.19 -0.96 -1.62
CA VAL A 188 -10.25 -0.40 -2.60
C VAL A 188 -10.64 1.04 -2.88
N LEU A 189 -9.72 1.97 -2.60
CA LEU A 189 -9.91 3.39 -2.77
C LEU A 189 -9.11 3.88 -3.99
N PRO A 190 -9.74 4.55 -4.98
CA PRO A 190 -9.00 5.23 -6.03
C PRO A 190 -8.25 6.44 -5.44
N VAL A 191 -6.95 6.51 -5.70
CA VAL A 191 -6.08 7.61 -5.30
C VAL A 191 -6.01 8.61 -6.43
N ASN A 192 -6.67 9.76 -6.27
CA ASN A 192 -6.73 10.82 -7.26
C ASN A 192 -5.96 12.05 -6.74
N HIS A 193 -4.70 12.17 -7.15
CA HIS A 193 -3.90 13.32 -6.80
C HIS A 193 -4.40 14.57 -7.53
N CYS A 194 -4.53 15.67 -6.80
CA CYS A 194 -4.93 16.97 -7.29
C CYS A 194 -3.82 17.99 -7.06
N LEU A 195 -3.69 18.94 -7.97
CA LEU A 195 -2.90 20.15 -7.73
C LEU A 195 -3.77 21.15 -6.96
N LEU A 196 -3.36 21.47 -5.75
CA LEU A 196 -4.07 22.34 -4.81
C LEU A 196 -3.33 23.65 -4.61
N SER A 197 -4.06 24.75 -4.37
CA SER A 197 -3.49 26.04 -3.98
C SER A 197 -4.47 26.85 -3.14
N LEU A 198 -4.05 28.00 -2.63
CA LEU A 198 -4.97 28.94 -2.01
C LEU A 198 -6.05 29.40 -2.99
N PRO A 199 -7.28 29.70 -2.49
CA PRO A 199 -8.31 30.34 -3.29
C PRO A 199 -7.83 31.70 -3.84
N GLY A 200 -8.20 31.99 -5.09
CA GLY A 200 -7.82 33.26 -5.76
C GLY A 200 -6.43 33.24 -6.41
N VAL A 201 -5.57 32.29 -6.09
CA VAL A 201 -4.26 32.16 -6.75
C VAL A 201 -4.43 31.67 -8.18
N LEU A 202 -3.81 32.37 -9.12
CA LEU A 202 -3.73 31.97 -10.52
C LEU A 202 -2.59 30.95 -10.68
N ARG A 203 -2.78 30.00 -11.59
CA ARG A 203 -1.77 28.96 -11.88
C ARG A 203 -0.43 29.56 -12.35
N SER A 204 -0.45 30.67 -13.05
CA SER A 204 0.75 31.40 -13.49
C SER A 204 1.53 32.06 -12.33
N GLY A 205 0.92 32.21 -11.18
CA GLY A 205 1.56 32.75 -9.97
C GLY A 205 2.27 31.68 -9.12
N LEU A 206 2.06 30.40 -9.45
CA LEU A 206 2.71 29.30 -8.73
C LEU A 206 4.17 29.18 -9.17
N ARG A 207 5.07 29.04 -8.20
CA ARG A 207 6.52 28.85 -8.41
C ARG A 207 7.01 27.53 -7.87
N ARG A 208 6.35 27.02 -6.83
CA ARG A 208 6.77 25.83 -6.09
C ARG A 208 5.61 24.87 -5.90
N VAL A 209 5.95 23.58 -5.74
CA VAL A 209 5.03 22.54 -5.32
C VAL A 209 5.66 21.73 -4.19
N ILE A 210 4.90 21.45 -3.14
CA ILE A 210 5.33 20.66 -1.99
C ILE A 210 4.41 19.45 -1.81
N SER A 211 4.94 18.28 -1.52
CA SER A 211 4.17 17.08 -1.14
C SER A 211 5.07 15.96 -0.64
N HIS A 212 4.44 14.83 -0.30
CA HIS A 212 5.15 13.60 0.00
C HIS A 212 5.84 13.05 -1.27
N PRO A 213 7.08 12.50 -1.18
CA PRO A 213 7.84 12.00 -2.34
C PRO A 213 7.05 11.05 -3.24
N GLN A 214 6.25 10.16 -2.66
CA GLN A 214 5.41 9.22 -3.39
C GLN A 214 4.35 9.93 -4.26
N ALA A 215 3.64 10.94 -3.71
CA ALA A 215 2.65 11.70 -4.47
C ALA A 215 3.31 12.53 -5.59
N LEU A 216 4.49 13.07 -5.34
CA LEU A 216 5.28 13.80 -6.33
C LEU A 216 5.75 12.89 -7.46
N SER A 217 6.20 11.66 -7.14
CA SER A 217 6.65 10.69 -8.15
C SER A 217 5.52 10.26 -9.10
N HIS A 218 4.29 10.14 -8.60
CA HIS A 218 3.11 9.84 -9.41
C HIS A 218 2.70 10.98 -10.35
N CYS A 219 3.17 12.22 -10.08
CA CYS A 219 2.84 13.43 -10.84
C CYS A 219 4.03 14.00 -11.61
N ARG A 220 5.12 13.27 -11.73
CA ARG A 220 6.42 13.77 -12.18
C ARG A 220 6.37 14.47 -13.54
N ARG A 221 5.78 13.83 -14.56
CA ARG A 221 5.67 14.39 -15.93
C ARG A 221 4.82 15.66 -15.94
N SER A 222 3.71 15.63 -15.20
CA SER A 222 2.81 16.77 -15.06
C SER A 222 3.47 17.94 -14.35
N LEU A 223 4.34 17.70 -13.37
CA LEU A 223 5.13 18.71 -12.67
C LEU A 223 6.24 19.28 -13.55
N GLU A 224 6.99 18.43 -14.26
CA GLU A 224 8.01 18.85 -15.23
C GLU A 224 7.41 19.77 -16.31
N ALA A 225 6.21 19.48 -16.81
CA ALA A 225 5.50 20.32 -17.78
C ALA A 225 5.06 21.68 -17.24
N LEU A 226 4.97 21.84 -15.91
CA LEU A 226 4.66 23.11 -15.25
C LEU A 226 5.91 23.95 -14.97
N GLY A 227 7.09 23.35 -14.92
CA GLY A 227 8.35 24.02 -14.60
C GLY A 227 8.40 24.57 -13.15
N LEU A 228 7.67 23.95 -12.21
CA LEU A 228 7.67 24.36 -10.80
C LEU A 228 8.85 23.72 -10.06
N GLU A 229 9.38 24.45 -9.06
CA GLU A 229 10.29 23.89 -8.08
C GLU A 229 9.56 22.83 -7.24
N VAL A 230 10.19 21.68 -7.00
CA VAL A 230 9.59 20.56 -6.28
C VAL A 230 10.32 20.35 -4.95
N ASP A 231 9.59 20.48 -3.85
CA ASP A 231 10.11 20.23 -2.50
C ASP A 231 9.39 19.04 -1.86
N GLU A 232 10.16 18.16 -1.24
CA GLU A 232 9.67 16.98 -0.55
C GLU A 232 9.41 17.26 0.93
N VAL A 233 8.25 16.78 1.42
CA VAL A 233 7.87 16.82 2.82
C VAL A 233 7.34 15.47 3.27
N SER A 234 7.34 15.20 4.57
CA SER A 234 6.95 13.90 5.14
C SER A 234 5.47 13.56 4.98
N SER A 235 4.60 14.54 4.71
CA SER A 235 3.15 14.34 4.61
C SER A 235 2.52 15.32 3.63
N ALA A 236 1.80 14.80 2.62
CA ALA A 236 1.02 15.60 1.68
C ALA A 236 -0.09 16.42 2.36
N THR A 237 -0.65 15.87 3.43
CA THR A 237 -1.71 16.54 4.21
C THR A 237 -1.16 17.67 5.07
N ASP A 238 0.02 17.48 5.67
CA ASP A 238 0.69 18.54 6.43
C ASP A 238 1.18 19.65 5.50
N ALA A 239 1.61 19.34 4.28
CA ALA A 239 1.87 20.31 3.23
C ALA A 239 0.64 21.17 2.92
N ALA A 240 -0.54 20.53 2.76
CA ALA A 240 -1.79 21.22 2.49
C ALA A 240 -2.19 22.14 3.65
N ARG A 241 -2.08 21.66 4.89
CA ARG A 241 -2.31 22.44 6.09
C ARG A 241 -1.36 23.64 6.17
N PHE A 242 -0.06 23.42 5.96
CA PHE A 242 0.95 24.47 5.98
C PHE A 242 0.65 25.61 4.99
N VAL A 243 0.33 25.28 3.74
CA VAL A 243 -0.01 26.26 2.70
C VAL A 243 -1.27 27.04 3.07
N ALA A 244 -2.28 26.37 3.63
CA ALA A 244 -3.53 27.00 4.03
C ALA A 244 -3.36 27.95 5.24
N GLU A 245 -2.74 27.48 6.32
CA GLU A 245 -2.57 28.23 7.57
C GLU A 245 -1.63 29.43 7.40
N ASN A 246 -0.51 29.25 6.68
CA ASN A 246 0.48 30.30 6.44
C ASN A 246 0.17 31.17 5.22
N ARG A 247 -0.94 30.91 4.51
CA ARG A 247 -1.39 31.65 3.31
C ARG A 247 -0.30 31.80 2.24
N VAL A 248 0.43 30.73 1.95
CA VAL A 248 1.55 30.73 1.00
C VAL A 248 1.01 30.75 -0.42
N ALA A 249 1.04 31.91 -1.08
CA ALA A 249 0.33 32.15 -2.35
C ALA A 249 1.07 31.62 -3.60
N ASP A 250 2.39 31.44 -3.53
CA ASP A 250 3.23 30.99 -4.65
C ASP A 250 3.48 29.47 -4.66
N THR A 251 2.93 28.76 -3.68
CA THR A 251 3.18 27.34 -3.48
C THR A 251 1.92 26.52 -3.66
N ALA A 252 2.01 25.48 -4.51
CA ALA A 252 0.99 24.48 -4.68
C ALA A 252 1.27 23.22 -3.85
N VAL A 253 0.27 22.36 -3.72
CA VAL A 253 0.38 21.05 -3.05
C VAL A 253 -0.18 19.96 -3.95
N ILE A 254 0.48 18.80 -4.01
CA ILE A 254 -0.15 17.58 -4.52
C ILE A 254 -0.84 16.89 -3.35
N GLY A 255 -2.16 16.76 -3.43
CA GLY A 255 -2.97 16.20 -2.34
C GLY A 255 -4.31 15.63 -2.80
N SER A 256 -5.09 15.15 -1.84
CA SER A 256 -6.44 14.63 -2.08
C SER A 256 -7.47 15.76 -2.20
N ARG A 257 -8.64 15.47 -2.80
CA ARG A 257 -9.79 16.39 -2.75
C ARG A 257 -10.29 16.60 -1.32
N MET A 258 -10.11 15.60 -0.46
CA MET A 258 -10.46 15.70 0.96
C MET A 258 -9.58 16.72 1.66
N ALA A 259 -8.27 16.73 1.41
CA ALA A 259 -7.36 17.76 1.93
C ALA A 259 -7.75 19.15 1.45
N ALA A 260 -8.15 19.29 0.17
CA ALA A 260 -8.62 20.57 -0.33
C ALA A 260 -9.85 21.10 0.43
N ARG A 261 -10.81 20.23 0.76
CA ARG A 261 -12.01 20.59 1.53
C ARG A 261 -11.70 20.88 2.99
N GLU A 262 -10.87 20.06 3.63
CA GLU A 262 -10.51 20.20 5.04
C GLU A 262 -9.79 21.53 5.33
N PHE A 263 -8.89 21.93 4.43
CA PHE A 263 -8.08 23.14 4.61
C PHE A 263 -8.53 24.35 3.78
N GLY A 264 -9.67 24.28 3.10
CA GLY A 264 -10.18 25.36 2.28
C GLY A 264 -9.31 25.72 1.09
N LEU A 265 -8.58 24.75 0.54
CA LEU A 265 -7.76 24.93 -0.66
C LEU A 265 -8.60 24.76 -1.94
N ARG A 266 -8.19 25.46 -3.01
CA ARG A 266 -8.77 25.32 -4.33
C ARG A 266 -8.09 24.18 -5.09
N VAL A 267 -8.88 23.31 -5.72
CA VAL A 267 -8.40 22.33 -6.71
C VAL A 267 -8.12 23.08 -8.02
N GLN A 268 -6.85 23.29 -8.33
CA GLN A 268 -6.39 23.91 -9.59
C GLN A 268 -6.50 22.96 -10.77
N LYS A 269 -6.17 21.67 -10.55
CA LYS A 269 -6.32 20.60 -11.53
C LYS A 269 -6.61 19.29 -10.79
N PRO A 270 -7.77 18.66 -11.04
CA PRO A 270 -8.06 17.31 -10.57
C PRO A 270 -7.27 16.28 -11.42
N ASN A 271 -7.11 15.08 -10.90
CA ASN A 271 -6.45 13.95 -11.57
C ASN A 271 -5.11 14.37 -12.19
N PHE A 272 -4.25 14.98 -11.35
CA PHE A 272 -3.00 15.57 -11.79
C PHE A 272 -1.89 14.53 -12.00
N GLN A 273 -2.08 13.31 -11.54
CA GLN A 273 -1.15 12.20 -11.69
C GLN A 273 -0.93 11.80 -13.15
N ASP A 274 0.24 11.21 -13.43
CA ASP A 274 0.67 10.85 -14.78
C ASP A 274 -0.01 9.60 -15.34
N HIS A 275 -0.51 8.71 -14.46
CA HIS A 275 -1.15 7.45 -14.81
C HIS A 275 -2.67 7.64 -14.87
N HIS A 276 -3.22 7.83 -16.06
CA HIS A 276 -4.66 8.04 -16.27
C HIS A 276 -5.41 6.74 -16.58
N LEU A 277 -4.75 5.78 -17.24
CA LEU A 277 -5.32 4.50 -17.64
C LEU A 277 -4.74 3.39 -16.76
N GLY A 278 -5.59 2.71 -16.04
CA GLY A 278 -5.20 1.65 -15.09
C GLY A 278 -5.30 2.05 -13.64
N GLY A 279 -5.40 3.34 -13.36
CA GLY A 279 -5.71 3.88 -12.05
C GLY A 279 -4.60 3.69 -11.00
N ASN A 280 -4.62 4.59 -10.03
CA ASN A 280 -3.89 4.45 -8.78
C ASN A 280 -4.91 4.06 -7.72
N PHE A 281 -4.77 2.86 -7.16
CA PHE A 281 -5.69 2.32 -6.17
C PHE A 281 -4.93 1.89 -4.93
N THR A 282 -5.48 2.17 -3.76
CA THR A 282 -4.96 1.64 -2.49
C THR A 282 -6.01 0.70 -1.88
N ARG A 283 -5.58 -0.50 -1.56
CA ARG A 283 -6.35 -1.47 -0.77
C ARG A 283 -6.16 -1.17 0.70
N PHE A 284 -7.27 -0.99 1.41
CA PHE A 284 -7.32 -0.80 2.85
C PHE A 284 -7.97 -2.01 3.51
N LEU A 285 -7.46 -2.38 4.68
CA LEU A 285 -8.04 -3.39 5.55
C LEU A 285 -8.80 -2.72 6.68
N GLN A 286 -9.98 -3.25 6.99
CA GLN A 286 -10.74 -2.92 8.17
C GLN A 286 -10.36 -3.90 9.27
N LEU A 287 -9.80 -3.40 10.35
CA LEU A 287 -9.31 -4.20 11.46
C LEU A 287 -10.17 -4.05 12.70
N GLY A 288 -10.19 -5.08 13.54
CA GLY A 288 -10.82 -5.07 14.85
C GLY A 288 -10.34 -6.24 15.69
N LEU A 289 -10.70 -6.25 16.96
CA LEU A 289 -10.37 -7.37 17.85
C LEU A 289 -11.28 -8.57 17.57
N SER A 290 -10.73 -9.75 17.77
CA SER A 290 -11.48 -11.00 17.84
C SER A 290 -12.28 -11.03 19.15
N SER A 291 -13.40 -10.30 19.20
CA SER A 291 -14.39 -10.53 20.24
C SER A 291 -14.99 -11.92 20.00
N GLY A 292 -15.05 -12.76 21.02
CA GLY A 292 -15.50 -14.16 20.95
C GLY A 292 -16.93 -14.40 20.47
N HIS A 293 -17.61 -13.37 20.01
CA HIS A 293 -18.82 -13.38 19.21
C HIS A 293 -18.41 -12.87 17.83
N ALA A 294 -17.99 -13.79 16.95
CA ALA A 294 -18.03 -13.57 15.53
C ALA A 294 -19.51 -13.21 15.18
N GLN A 295 -19.83 -11.94 15.21
CA GLN A 295 -20.86 -11.43 14.32
C GLN A 295 -20.25 -11.57 12.90
N ALA A 296 -20.33 -12.81 12.39
CA ALA A 296 -20.55 -12.96 10.98
C ALA A 296 -21.69 -11.99 10.71
N SER A 297 -21.42 -10.91 9.98
CA SER A 297 -22.46 -10.15 9.35
C SER A 297 -23.14 -11.15 8.43
N SER A 298 -24.11 -11.85 8.99
CA SER A 298 -25.10 -12.64 8.28
C SER A 298 -25.97 -11.65 7.52
N SER A 299 -25.39 -11.01 6.50
CA SER A 299 -26.18 -10.61 5.35
C SER A 299 -26.61 -11.94 4.70
N ILE A 300 -27.75 -12.46 5.20
CA ILE A 300 -28.60 -13.40 4.49
C ILE A 300 -29.07 -12.67 3.23
N GLY A 301 -28.21 -12.66 2.24
CA GLY A 301 -28.42 -12.09 0.92
C GLY A 301 -27.38 -12.71 0.00
N GLY A 302 -27.81 -13.71 -0.79
CA GLY A 302 -26.95 -14.53 -1.63
C GLY A 302 -26.06 -13.68 -2.56
N GLY A 303 -24.78 -14.03 -2.65
CA GLY A 303 -23.89 -13.62 -3.70
C GLY A 303 -22.71 -12.71 -3.34
N ALA A 304 -22.53 -12.31 -2.08
CA ALA A 304 -21.32 -11.56 -1.72
C ALA A 304 -20.07 -12.47 -1.75
N ALA A 305 -19.08 -12.14 -2.57
CA ALA A 305 -17.80 -12.85 -2.61
C ALA A 305 -17.10 -12.70 -1.25
N HIS A 306 -16.60 -13.81 -0.70
CA HIS A 306 -15.82 -13.83 0.53
C HIS A 306 -14.37 -14.09 0.23
N LYS A 307 -13.50 -13.62 1.11
CA LYS A 307 -12.06 -13.83 1.08
C LYS A 307 -11.57 -14.22 2.46
N THR A 308 -10.67 -15.18 2.51
CA THR A 308 -9.97 -15.58 3.73
C THR A 308 -8.47 -15.30 3.56
N THR A 309 -7.91 -14.54 4.49
CA THR A 309 -6.46 -14.28 4.56
C THR A 309 -5.84 -15.20 5.59
N VAL A 310 -4.86 -16.01 5.17
CA VAL A 310 -4.13 -16.95 6.01
C VAL A 310 -2.64 -16.63 6.00
N VAL A 311 -1.99 -16.72 7.17
CA VAL A 311 -0.54 -16.60 7.35
C VAL A 311 0.02 -17.93 7.82
N PHE A 312 1.19 -18.33 7.31
CA PHE A 312 1.82 -19.59 7.67
C PHE A 312 3.34 -19.56 7.44
N THR A 313 4.05 -20.50 8.08
CA THR A 313 5.47 -20.79 7.85
C THR A 313 5.63 -22.24 7.42
N LEU A 314 6.68 -22.53 6.64
CA LEU A 314 6.92 -23.85 6.05
C LEU A 314 8.29 -24.37 6.43
N ASP A 315 8.40 -25.64 6.87
CA ASP A 315 9.68 -26.24 7.26
C ASP A 315 10.64 -26.40 6.06
N GLY A 316 10.15 -26.68 4.88
CA GLY A 316 10.91 -26.69 3.63
C GLY A 316 11.13 -25.30 3.04
N GLY A 317 10.62 -24.23 3.69
CA GLY A 317 10.71 -22.84 3.24
C GLY A 317 9.97 -22.61 1.94
N ALA A 318 10.52 -21.71 1.08
CA ALA A 318 9.89 -21.35 -0.19
C ALA A 318 9.67 -22.53 -1.15
N SER A 319 10.43 -23.64 -1.00
CA SER A 319 10.25 -24.84 -1.81
C SER A 319 8.90 -25.53 -1.59
N ASP A 320 8.34 -25.42 -0.39
CA ASP A 320 7.04 -26.01 -0.06
C ASP A 320 5.86 -25.10 -0.35
N LEU A 321 6.10 -23.83 -0.75
CA LEU A 321 5.04 -22.88 -1.08
C LEU A 321 4.12 -23.40 -2.20
N PHE A 322 4.70 -24.04 -3.21
CA PHE A 322 3.91 -24.66 -4.29
C PHE A 322 2.95 -25.73 -3.76
N ARG A 323 3.39 -26.55 -2.80
CA ARG A 323 2.53 -27.58 -2.16
C ARG A 323 1.41 -26.93 -1.35
N ALA A 324 1.71 -25.85 -0.63
CA ALA A 324 0.72 -25.09 0.11
C ALA A 324 -0.33 -24.46 -0.82
N MET A 325 0.09 -23.87 -1.93
CA MET A 325 -0.83 -23.32 -2.94
C MET A 325 -1.68 -24.39 -3.61
N TRP A 326 -1.10 -25.58 -3.88
CA TRP A 326 -1.81 -26.70 -4.46
C TRP A 326 -2.96 -27.23 -3.58
N ILE A 327 -2.90 -27.06 -2.27
CA ILE A 327 -3.99 -27.42 -1.36
C ILE A 327 -5.28 -26.66 -1.72
N PHE A 328 -5.17 -25.41 -2.05
CA PHE A 328 -6.30 -24.56 -2.44
C PHE A 328 -6.73 -24.82 -3.88
N GLU A 329 -5.79 -24.79 -4.82
CA GLU A 329 -6.06 -24.98 -6.24
C GLU A 329 -6.72 -26.34 -6.55
N SER A 330 -6.27 -27.42 -5.90
CA SER A 330 -6.86 -28.75 -6.06
C SER A 330 -8.30 -28.89 -5.55
N ARG A 331 -8.85 -27.86 -4.93
CA ARG A 331 -10.22 -27.73 -4.42
C ARG A 331 -11.01 -26.64 -5.10
N ASP A 332 -10.54 -26.13 -6.24
CA ASP A 332 -11.11 -24.99 -6.97
C ASP A 332 -11.23 -23.71 -6.12
N LEU A 333 -10.36 -23.57 -5.11
CA LEU A 333 -10.24 -22.37 -4.29
C LEU A 333 -9.16 -21.46 -4.88
N ARG A 334 -9.58 -20.34 -5.45
CA ARG A 334 -8.67 -19.40 -6.11
C ARG A 334 -7.82 -18.66 -5.09
N VAL A 335 -6.49 -18.71 -5.24
CA VAL A 335 -5.55 -17.85 -4.52
C VAL A 335 -5.47 -16.52 -5.25
N THR A 336 -5.93 -15.44 -4.60
CA THR A 336 -6.02 -14.10 -5.20
C THR A 336 -4.81 -13.23 -4.91
N ARG A 337 -4.04 -13.55 -3.85
CA ARG A 337 -2.83 -12.81 -3.47
C ARG A 337 -1.83 -13.75 -2.79
N VAL A 338 -0.57 -13.53 -3.12
CA VAL A 338 0.58 -14.19 -2.45
C VAL A 338 1.52 -13.09 -1.99
N ASP A 339 1.92 -13.15 -0.73
CA ASP A 339 2.90 -12.24 -0.16
C ASP A 339 3.83 -13.00 0.80
N HIS A 340 5.00 -12.44 1.10
CA HIS A 340 5.93 -13.02 2.04
C HIS A 340 6.62 -11.94 2.86
N ARG A 341 6.92 -12.29 4.13
CA ARG A 341 7.68 -11.42 5.03
C ARG A 341 8.85 -12.20 5.63
N PRO A 342 9.98 -11.56 5.96
CA PRO A 342 11.02 -12.22 6.74
C PRO A 342 10.44 -12.77 8.05
N ASN A 343 10.75 -14.02 8.36
CA ASN A 343 10.35 -14.64 9.64
C ASN A 343 11.18 -14.05 10.78
N ARG A 344 10.66 -13.02 11.45
CA ARG A 344 11.38 -12.33 12.53
C ARG A 344 11.57 -13.19 13.79
N ALA A 345 10.69 -14.17 14.00
CA ALA A 345 10.80 -15.11 15.13
C ALA A 345 11.90 -16.15 14.91
N LYS A 346 12.10 -16.57 13.64
CA LYS A 346 13.12 -17.56 13.25
C LYS A 346 13.75 -17.11 11.92
N PRO A 347 14.66 -16.11 11.94
CA PRO A 347 15.11 -15.44 10.70
C PRO A 347 15.97 -16.31 9.80
N LEU A 348 16.56 -17.37 10.35
CA LEU A 348 17.46 -18.26 9.62
C LEU A 348 16.98 -19.72 9.71
N ARG A 349 17.04 -20.40 8.59
CA ARG A 349 16.80 -21.82 8.45
C ARG A 349 18.09 -22.54 8.02
N VAL A 350 18.47 -23.54 8.78
CA VAL A 350 19.64 -24.38 8.51
C VAL A 350 19.15 -25.67 7.87
N VAL A 351 19.62 -25.96 6.65
CA VAL A 351 19.34 -27.20 5.92
C VAL A 351 20.61 -28.03 5.88
N ASP A 352 20.54 -29.25 6.38
CA ASP A 352 21.62 -30.23 6.28
C ASP A 352 21.52 -30.93 4.92
N ARG A 353 22.58 -30.89 4.11
CA ARG A 353 22.62 -31.43 2.76
C ARG A 353 23.60 -32.59 2.61
N GLY A 354 24.14 -33.14 3.70
CA GLY A 354 25.13 -34.19 3.65
C GLY A 354 24.77 -35.37 4.58
N ASP A 355 24.98 -36.59 4.14
CA ASP A 355 24.89 -37.78 4.99
C ASP A 355 25.95 -37.76 6.11
N ASP A 356 26.96 -36.93 6.00
CA ASP A 356 28.07 -36.73 6.92
C ASP A 356 27.92 -35.55 7.87
N GLY A 357 26.79 -34.82 7.81
CA GLY A 357 26.49 -33.63 8.67
C GLY A 357 27.40 -32.42 8.44
N LEU A 358 28.28 -32.46 7.44
CA LEU A 358 29.31 -31.45 7.17
C LEU A 358 28.85 -30.32 6.23
N ARG A 359 27.72 -30.48 5.53
CA ARG A 359 27.21 -29.48 4.58
C ARG A 359 25.92 -28.82 5.07
N LYS A 360 26.06 -27.94 6.05
CA LYS A 360 24.98 -27.07 6.50
C LYS A 360 24.89 -25.81 5.63
N VAL A 361 23.74 -25.59 5.04
CA VAL A 361 23.45 -24.37 4.27
C VAL A 361 22.40 -23.58 5.00
N THR A 362 22.69 -22.29 5.19
CA THR A 362 21.79 -21.37 5.89
C THR A 362 21.05 -20.49 4.89
N TYR A 363 19.74 -20.41 5.01
CA TYR A 363 18.86 -19.56 4.22
C TYR A 363 18.10 -18.60 5.13
N LEU A 364 17.63 -17.48 4.57
CA LEU A 364 16.62 -16.67 5.22
C LEU A 364 15.31 -17.44 5.27
N ASP A 365 14.58 -17.31 6.39
CA ASP A 365 13.26 -17.92 6.54
C ASP A 365 12.15 -16.88 6.37
N TYR A 366 10.96 -17.34 5.93
CA TYR A 366 9.87 -16.48 5.54
C TYR A 366 8.55 -16.92 6.17
N VAL A 367 7.71 -15.92 6.43
CA VAL A 367 6.29 -16.05 6.69
C VAL A 367 5.55 -15.77 5.39
N PHE A 368 4.64 -16.64 4.97
CA PHE A 368 3.83 -16.49 3.77
C PHE A 368 2.43 -16.03 4.15
N VAL A 369 1.84 -15.18 3.31
CA VAL A 369 0.46 -14.70 3.46
C VAL A 369 -0.27 -14.96 2.15
N LEU A 370 -1.42 -15.64 2.23
CA LEU A 370 -2.29 -15.89 1.09
C LEU A 370 -3.66 -15.28 1.33
N ASP A 371 -4.23 -14.66 0.30
CA ASP A 371 -5.65 -14.36 0.22
C ASP A 371 -6.31 -15.42 -0.68
N VAL A 372 -7.32 -16.09 -0.16
CA VAL A 372 -8.05 -17.17 -0.83
C VAL A 372 -9.51 -16.80 -0.95
N GLU A 373 -10.15 -17.04 -2.10
CA GLU A 373 -11.60 -16.89 -2.26
C GLU A 373 -12.34 -17.91 -1.39
N GLY A 374 -13.40 -17.45 -0.77
CA GLY A 374 -14.27 -18.26 0.10
C GLY A 374 -14.22 -17.84 1.57
N SER A 375 -15.25 -18.21 2.30
CA SER A 375 -15.36 -18.01 3.74
C SER A 375 -14.63 -19.11 4.51
N ALA A 376 -13.95 -18.77 5.60
CA ALA A 376 -13.34 -19.76 6.49
C ALA A 376 -14.39 -20.74 7.10
N SER A 377 -15.66 -20.37 7.09
CA SER A 377 -16.78 -21.23 7.52
C SER A 377 -17.30 -22.16 6.40
N ASP A 378 -16.80 -22.00 5.18
CA ASP A 378 -17.12 -22.90 4.08
C ASP A 378 -16.40 -24.24 4.29
N PRO A 379 -17.07 -25.39 4.25
CA PRO A 379 -16.47 -26.71 4.47
C PRO A 379 -15.27 -27.00 3.58
N VAL A 380 -15.25 -26.50 2.33
CA VAL A 380 -14.14 -26.69 1.40
C VAL A 380 -12.91 -25.87 1.83
N VAL A 381 -13.14 -24.62 2.26
CA VAL A 381 -12.08 -23.73 2.77
C VAL A 381 -11.56 -24.26 4.10
N GLU A 382 -12.44 -24.68 5.01
CA GLU A 382 -12.08 -25.28 6.29
C GLU A 382 -11.17 -26.53 6.10
N ALA A 383 -11.56 -27.43 5.20
CA ALA A 383 -10.75 -28.62 4.87
C ALA A 383 -9.38 -28.25 4.27
N ALA A 384 -9.31 -27.19 3.44
CA ALA A 384 -8.05 -26.70 2.91
C ALA A 384 -7.16 -26.09 4.00
N LEU A 385 -7.73 -25.29 4.90
CA LEU A 385 -7.01 -24.71 6.03
C LEU A 385 -6.51 -25.77 7.01
N ALA A 386 -7.32 -26.82 7.29
CA ALA A 386 -6.91 -27.96 8.10
C ALA A 386 -5.70 -28.67 7.48
N ARG A 387 -5.73 -28.94 6.16
CA ARG A 387 -4.61 -29.55 5.45
C ARG A 387 -3.36 -28.66 5.43
N LEU A 388 -3.53 -27.34 5.27
CA LEU A 388 -2.40 -26.41 5.39
C LEU A 388 -1.78 -26.46 6.79
N ASN A 389 -2.60 -26.50 7.84
CA ASN A 389 -2.11 -26.58 9.22
C ASN A 389 -1.34 -27.85 9.54
N GLU A 390 -1.65 -28.97 8.86
CA GLU A 390 -0.90 -30.23 9.02
C GLU A 390 0.52 -30.16 8.43
N MET A 391 0.73 -29.37 7.38
CA MET A 391 2.04 -29.26 6.72
C MET A 391 2.85 -28.04 7.14
N ALA A 392 2.21 -27.05 7.72
CA ALA A 392 2.85 -25.80 8.15
C ALA A 392 3.44 -25.95 9.55
N ALA A 393 4.61 -25.36 9.80
CA ALA A 393 5.17 -25.25 11.15
C ALA A 393 4.33 -24.30 12.02
N PHE A 394 3.65 -23.36 11.39
CA PHE A 394 2.70 -22.43 11.98
C PHE A 394 1.69 -21.99 10.93
N ALA A 395 0.41 -21.94 11.28
CA ALA A 395 -0.62 -21.34 10.44
C ALA A 395 -1.65 -20.59 11.30
N ARG A 396 -2.15 -19.44 10.79
CA ARG A 396 -3.16 -18.62 11.44
C ARG A 396 -4.02 -17.91 10.40
N VAL A 397 -5.34 -17.96 10.54
CA VAL A 397 -6.26 -17.13 9.77
C VAL A 397 -6.20 -15.71 10.33
N LEU A 398 -5.87 -14.73 9.48
CA LEU A 398 -5.85 -13.31 9.85
C LEU A 398 -7.24 -12.68 9.78
N GLY A 399 -8.11 -13.22 8.94
CA GLY A 399 -9.51 -12.81 8.82
C GLY A 399 -10.23 -13.55 7.70
N SER A 400 -11.56 -13.60 7.80
CA SER A 400 -12.46 -14.07 6.75
C SER A 400 -13.58 -13.04 6.62
N TYR A 401 -13.73 -12.42 5.45
CA TYR A 401 -14.52 -11.21 5.29
C TYR A 401 -15.10 -11.10 3.88
N THR A 402 -16.13 -10.26 3.74
CA THR A 402 -16.76 -9.96 2.44
C THR A 402 -15.85 -9.06 1.59
N CYS A 403 -15.72 -9.40 0.32
CA CYS A 403 -15.00 -8.63 -0.67
C CYS A 403 -15.85 -7.48 -1.18
N THR A 404 -15.41 -6.22 -0.98
CA THR A 404 -16.13 -5.03 -1.46
C THR A 404 -15.70 -4.56 -2.85
N CYS A 405 -14.84 -5.33 -3.53
CA CYS A 405 -14.35 -5.00 -4.87
C CYS A 405 -15.40 -5.13 -5.98
N GLN A 406 -16.67 -5.35 -5.66
CA GLN A 406 -17.76 -5.33 -6.64
C GLN A 406 -18.10 -3.88 -7.01
N GLY A 407 -17.63 -3.42 -8.18
CA GLY A 407 -18.07 -2.15 -8.75
C GLY A 407 -17.00 -1.22 -9.30
N ILE A 408 -15.79 -1.71 -9.56
CA ILE A 408 -14.82 -1.00 -10.41
C ILE A 408 -15.00 -1.52 -11.85
N ASN A 409 -16.16 -1.26 -12.44
CA ASN A 409 -16.42 -1.42 -13.89
C ASN A 409 -16.62 -0.04 -14.50
#